data_e297feb121af0136c0e34111662ad50b
#
_entry.id   e297feb121af0136c0e34111662ad50b
#
_cell.length_a   1.000
_cell.length_b   1.000
_cell.length_c   1.000
_cell.angle_alpha   90.00
_cell.angle_beta   90.00
_cell.angle_gamma   90.00
#
_symmetry.space_group_name_H-M   'P 1'
#
loop_
_entity.id
_entity.type
_entity.pdbx_description
1 polymer ?
#
loop_
_entity_poly.entity_id
_entity_poly.type
_entity_poly.pdbx_seq_one_letter_code
_entity_poly.pdbx_strand_id
1 'polypeptide(L)'
;MTSSCFLIDTHTHFDVLEYQDNLEKYAINAYNNGVKELVIIGLMADSFKQMVVCQKKLNHLNLKTHLAFGLHPLYIKNQQQEDLYILETYIKKYPSIAIGEIGLDTFEKSLKEENIYQKQKNFFIEQIQIAKKYDLPILLHIRKAHADVLKILKQEKYNPYHQGGIAHSFSGGINEAIAFVQMGFKLGITGQITNPNAKKLRQVVNTVFCKYGVSAFVIETDSPDMLPIPCQKQGYTLNEPANLIYVLQELSNLFNMDKKILADKLWENSYQALKINETNN
;
A
#
# COMPACT_ATOMS: atom_id res chain seq x y z
N MET A 1 -15.12 28.76 -0.60
CA MET A 1 -13.82 28.14 -0.32
C MET A 1 -14.06 26.64 -0.29
N THR A 2 -13.61 25.90 -1.29
CA THR A 2 -13.69 24.44 -1.28
C THR A 2 -12.76 23.96 -0.19
N SER A 3 -13.31 23.33 0.85
CA SER A 3 -12.56 22.74 1.95
C SER A 3 -11.58 21.73 1.35
N SER A 4 -10.28 21.96 1.52
CA SER A 4 -9.24 21.08 0.99
C SER A 4 -9.30 19.73 1.69
N CYS A 5 -9.40 18.63 0.92
CA CYS A 5 -9.23 17.29 1.44
C CYS A 5 -7.74 17.04 1.67
N PHE A 6 -7.37 16.53 2.84
CA PHE A 6 -6.02 16.03 3.10
C PHE A 6 -6.02 14.52 2.91
N LEU A 7 -5.02 14.01 2.20
CA LEU A 7 -4.91 12.62 1.80
C LEU A 7 -3.55 12.05 2.16
N ILE A 8 -3.55 10.76 2.48
CA ILE A 8 -2.35 9.95 2.61
C ILE A 8 -2.37 8.92 1.50
N ASP A 9 -1.31 8.90 0.67
CA ASP A 9 -1.07 7.80 -0.25
C ASP A 9 -0.35 6.67 0.51
N THR A 10 -1.09 5.63 0.86
CA THR A 10 -0.55 4.56 1.69
C THR A 10 0.37 3.59 0.94
N HIS A 11 0.50 3.73 -0.38
CA HIS A 11 1.35 2.87 -1.18
C HIS A 11 1.77 3.52 -2.51
N THR A 12 3.04 3.84 -2.65
CA THR A 12 3.64 4.35 -3.90
C THR A 12 5.09 3.91 -4.04
N HIS A 13 5.55 3.70 -5.28
CA HIS A 13 6.95 3.48 -5.63
C HIS A 13 7.57 4.77 -6.17
N PHE A 14 7.47 5.86 -5.42
CA PHE A 14 7.84 7.21 -5.87
C PHE A 14 9.35 7.43 -6.02
N ASP A 15 10.15 6.44 -5.67
CA ASP A 15 11.62 6.41 -5.80
C ASP A 15 12.13 5.80 -7.11
N VAL A 16 11.24 5.29 -7.98
CA VAL A 16 11.62 4.66 -9.26
C VAL A 16 12.12 5.68 -10.29
N LEU A 17 12.78 5.16 -11.33
CA LEU A 17 13.47 5.98 -12.34
C LEU A 17 12.52 6.93 -13.09
N GLU A 18 11.29 6.53 -13.32
CA GLU A 18 10.27 7.26 -14.04
C GLU A 18 9.98 8.66 -13.46
N TYR A 19 10.25 8.85 -12.16
CA TYR A 19 10.04 10.13 -11.49
C TYR A 19 11.30 10.96 -11.30
N GLN A 20 12.50 10.38 -11.43
CA GLN A 20 13.75 11.01 -10.98
C GLN A 20 14.01 12.38 -11.60
N ASP A 21 13.79 12.54 -12.90
CA ASP A 21 14.04 13.80 -13.61
C ASP A 21 13.04 14.90 -13.27
N ASN A 22 11.87 14.56 -12.73
CA ASN A 22 10.78 15.48 -12.44
C ASN A 22 10.21 15.30 -11.03
N LEU A 23 10.96 14.72 -10.10
CA LEU A 23 10.48 14.37 -8.75
C LEU A 23 9.85 15.58 -8.03
N GLU A 24 10.48 16.76 -8.10
CA GLU A 24 9.97 17.99 -7.50
C GLU A 24 8.60 18.38 -8.09
N LYS A 25 8.46 18.33 -9.40
CA LYS A 25 7.21 18.64 -10.09
C LYS A 25 6.09 17.70 -9.63
N TYR A 26 6.35 16.40 -9.56
CA TYR A 26 5.37 15.41 -9.11
C TYR A 26 5.02 15.58 -7.63
N ALA A 27 6.01 15.91 -6.78
CA ALA A 27 5.79 16.18 -5.36
C ALA A 27 4.90 17.42 -5.14
N ILE A 28 5.18 18.52 -5.85
CA ILE A 28 4.37 19.75 -5.80
C ILE A 28 2.95 19.46 -6.30
N ASN A 29 2.83 18.69 -7.38
CA ASN A 29 1.52 18.31 -7.91
C ASN A 29 0.72 17.48 -6.91
N ALA A 30 1.33 16.48 -6.27
CA ALA A 30 0.72 15.69 -5.20
C ALA A 30 0.22 16.58 -4.06
N TYR A 31 1.08 17.45 -3.55
CA TYR A 31 0.76 18.37 -2.46
C TYR A 31 -0.42 19.29 -2.79
N ASN A 32 -0.43 19.86 -3.99
CA ASN A 32 -1.50 20.76 -4.48
C ASN A 32 -2.84 20.03 -4.67
N ASN A 33 -2.81 18.72 -4.96
CA ASN A 33 -4.00 17.87 -5.08
C ASN A 33 -4.42 17.21 -3.76
N GLY A 34 -3.86 17.68 -2.63
CA GLY A 34 -4.31 17.29 -1.29
C GLY A 34 -3.52 16.16 -0.66
N VAL A 35 -2.59 15.50 -1.35
CA VAL A 35 -1.71 14.48 -0.77
C VAL A 35 -0.68 15.18 0.12
N LYS A 36 -0.79 14.98 1.42
CA LYS A 36 0.09 15.60 2.43
C LYS A 36 1.14 14.64 2.94
N GLU A 37 0.81 13.36 2.93
CA GLU A 37 1.71 12.30 3.33
C GLU A 37 1.68 11.16 2.31
N LEU A 38 2.79 10.45 2.17
CA LEU A 38 2.88 9.25 1.36
C LEU A 38 3.86 8.23 1.94
N VAL A 39 3.66 6.97 1.57
CA VAL A 39 4.52 5.86 1.97
C VAL A 39 5.26 5.33 0.75
N ILE A 40 6.59 5.45 0.74
CA ILE A 40 7.45 4.81 -0.27
C ILE A 40 7.67 3.36 0.14
N ILE A 41 7.42 2.44 -0.79
CA ILE A 41 7.37 1.00 -0.53
C ILE A 41 8.56 0.28 -1.18
N GLY A 42 9.20 -0.59 -0.40
CA GLY A 42 10.35 -1.39 -0.85
C GLY A 42 9.97 -2.56 -1.73
N LEU A 43 10.79 -2.80 -2.76
CA LEU A 43 10.66 -3.94 -3.66
C LEU A 43 11.81 -4.94 -3.48
N MET A 44 13.04 -4.44 -3.35
CA MET A 44 14.27 -5.23 -3.23
C MET A 44 15.27 -4.50 -2.34
N ALA A 45 16.16 -5.25 -1.71
CA ALA A 45 17.21 -4.69 -0.84
C ALA A 45 18.09 -3.64 -1.55
N ASP A 46 18.36 -3.82 -2.83
CA ASP A 46 19.17 -2.92 -3.65
C ASP A 46 18.54 -1.52 -3.79
N SER A 47 17.20 -1.41 -3.73
CA SER A 47 16.49 -0.14 -3.86
C SER A 47 16.42 0.67 -2.55
N PHE A 48 16.67 0.08 -1.39
CA PHE A 48 16.48 0.74 -0.09
C PHE A 48 17.26 2.03 0.08
N LYS A 49 18.48 2.09 -0.45
CA LYS A 49 19.28 3.32 -0.46
C LYS A 49 18.60 4.45 -1.22
N GLN A 50 18.02 4.12 -2.38
CA GLN A 50 17.32 5.09 -3.22
C GLN A 50 16.05 5.61 -2.54
N MET A 51 15.29 4.74 -1.88
CA MET A 51 14.12 5.13 -1.08
C MET A 51 14.47 6.19 -0.04
N VAL A 52 15.57 5.99 0.71
CA VAL A 52 16.03 6.95 1.73
C VAL A 52 16.45 8.30 1.09
N VAL A 53 17.10 8.26 -0.07
CA VAL A 53 17.46 9.50 -0.80
C VAL A 53 16.22 10.21 -1.29
N CYS A 54 15.25 9.50 -1.83
CA CYS A 54 13.98 10.03 -2.30
C CYS A 54 13.20 10.69 -1.14
N GLN A 55 13.04 9.98 -0.01
CA GLN A 55 12.38 10.51 1.19
C GLN A 55 12.96 11.85 1.63
N LYS A 56 14.29 11.95 1.70
CA LYS A 56 14.96 13.20 2.11
C LYS A 56 14.62 14.36 1.18
N LYS A 57 14.64 14.13 -0.14
CA LYS A 57 14.27 15.14 -1.13
C LYS A 57 12.82 15.59 -0.97
N LEU A 58 11.89 14.64 -0.82
CA LEU A 58 10.45 14.92 -0.71
C LEU A 58 10.11 15.68 0.58
N ASN A 59 10.72 15.34 1.70
CA ASN A 59 10.51 16.03 2.96
C ASN A 59 10.97 17.52 2.89
N HIS A 60 12.00 17.83 2.11
CA HIS A 60 12.39 19.24 1.84
C HIS A 60 11.34 20.01 1.01
N LEU A 61 10.45 19.31 0.31
CA LEU A 61 9.37 19.89 -0.49
C LEU A 61 8.03 19.96 0.29
N ASN A 62 8.06 19.80 1.62
CA ASN A 62 6.88 19.78 2.51
C ASN A 62 5.90 18.62 2.23
N LEU A 63 6.32 17.58 1.52
CA LEU A 63 5.57 16.35 1.34
C LEU A 63 6.08 15.31 2.35
N LYS A 64 5.35 15.16 3.46
CA LYS A 64 5.75 14.24 4.53
C LYS A 64 5.79 12.81 3.99
N THR A 65 6.96 12.19 4.07
CA THR A 65 7.22 10.90 3.41
C THR A 65 7.70 9.88 4.43
N HIS A 66 7.06 8.73 4.39
CA HIS A 66 7.37 7.57 5.21
C HIS A 66 8.02 6.47 4.39
N LEU A 67 8.76 5.58 5.05
CA LEU A 67 9.41 4.43 4.43
C LEU A 67 8.80 3.13 4.96
N ALA A 68 8.55 2.19 4.06
CA ALA A 68 8.25 0.81 4.39
C ALA A 68 9.19 -0.09 3.59
N PHE A 69 10.18 -0.66 4.27
CA PHE A 69 11.13 -1.57 3.64
C PHE A 69 10.54 -2.98 3.59
N GLY A 70 10.72 -3.69 2.46
CA GLY A 70 10.26 -5.05 2.27
C GLY A 70 10.84 -5.69 1.02
N LEU A 71 10.71 -7.01 0.95
CA LEU A 71 11.20 -7.83 -0.16
C LEU A 71 10.00 -8.43 -0.89
N HIS A 72 9.67 -7.83 -2.03
CA HIS A 72 8.47 -8.11 -2.80
C HIS A 72 8.51 -9.50 -3.47
N PRO A 73 7.44 -10.31 -3.41
CA PRO A 73 7.43 -11.68 -3.93
C PRO A 73 7.66 -11.80 -5.44
N LEU A 74 7.36 -10.77 -6.22
CA LEU A 74 7.60 -10.76 -7.66
C LEU A 74 9.09 -10.94 -8.01
N TYR A 75 9.97 -10.45 -7.14
CA TYR A 75 11.43 -10.49 -7.31
C TYR A 75 12.10 -11.65 -6.58
N ILE A 76 11.32 -12.60 -6.05
CA ILE A 76 11.81 -13.69 -5.19
C ILE A 76 12.94 -14.51 -5.81
N LYS A 77 12.96 -14.65 -7.14
CA LYS A 77 14.01 -15.41 -7.83
C LYS A 77 15.40 -14.82 -7.62
N ASN A 78 15.49 -13.49 -7.52
CA ASN A 78 16.75 -12.75 -7.37
C ASN A 78 17.10 -12.51 -5.89
N GLN A 79 16.15 -12.66 -4.98
CA GLN A 79 16.38 -12.43 -3.54
C GLN A 79 17.18 -13.58 -2.92
N GLN A 80 18.05 -13.22 -1.97
CA GLN A 80 18.88 -14.15 -1.19
C GLN A 80 18.61 -13.98 0.30
N GLN A 81 19.07 -14.93 1.12
CA GLN A 81 18.88 -14.87 2.57
C GLN A 81 19.54 -13.61 3.18
N GLU A 82 20.62 -13.14 2.58
CA GLU A 82 21.33 -11.92 2.95
C GLU A 82 20.44 -10.67 2.85
N ASP A 83 19.46 -10.65 1.94
CA ASP A 83 18.54 -9.52 1.77
C ASP A 83 17.63 -9.32 2.98
N LEU A 84 17.28 -10.39 3.70
CA LEU A 84 16.56 -10.30 4.98
C LEU A 84 17.42 -9.65 6.07
N TYR A 85 18.71 -9.90 6.09
CA TYR A 85 19.64 -9.23 6.98
C TYR A 85 19.80 -7.73 6.62
N ILE A 86 19.88 -7.42 5.33
CA ILE A 86 19.91 -6.04 4.84
C ILE A 86 18.62 -5.31 5.23
N LEU A 87 17.44 -5.94 5.03
CA LEU A 87 16.16 -5.41 5.45
C LEU A 87 16.15 -5.04 6.94
N GLU A 88 16.55 -5.96 7.79
CA GLU A 88 16.60 -5.72 9.24
C GLU A 88 17.60 -4.60 9.62
N THR A 89 18.71 -4.50 8.90
CA THR A 89 19.70 -3.44 9.09
C THR A 89 19.12 -2.06 8.74
N TYR A 90 18.34 -1.96 7.66
CA TYR A 90 17.70 -0.71 7.27
C TYR A 90 16.61 -0.30 8.26
N ILE A 91 15.78 -1.24 8.75
CA ILE A 91 14.76 -0.99 9.77
C ILE A 91 15.39 -0.43 11.07
N LYS A 92 16.54 -0.96 11.47
CA LYS A 92 17.27 -0.44 12.66
C LYS A 92 17.86 0.95 12.44
N LYS A 93 18.26 1.26 11.22
CA LYS A 93 18.99 2.49 10.88
C LYS A 93 18.09 3.65 10.53
N TYR A 94 16.93 3.38 9.94
CA TYR A 94 16.02 4.40 9.43
C TYR A 94 14.61 4.20 10.01
N PRO A 95 13.89 5.29 10.35
CA PRO A 95 12.50 5.18 10.76
C PRO A 95 11.67 4.52 9.66
N SER A 96 11.22 3.30 9.90
CA SER A 96 10.31 2.56 9.05
C SER A 96 8.94 2.50 9.71
N ILE A 97 7.86 2.84 8.99
CA ILE A 97 6.51 2.79 9.57
C ILE A 97 5.82 1.45 9.34
N ALA A 98 6.36 0.61 8.47
CA ALA A 98 5.83 -0.71 8.16
C ALA A 98 6.92 -1.59 7.53
N ILE A 99 6.64 -2.89 7.46
CA ILE A 99 7.35 -3.83 6.59
C ILE A 99 6.51 -4.03 5.33
N GLY A 100 7.04 -3.66 4.18
CA GLY A 100 6.33 -3.75 2.91
C GLY A 100 7.20 -3.32 1.71
N GLU A 101 6.89 -3.89 0.58
CA GLU A 101 5.79 -4.78 0.22
C GLU A 101 6.18 -6.24 0.41
N ILE A 102 5.34 -7.02 1.07
CA ILE A 102 5.61 -8.42 1.36
C ILE A 102 4.37 -9.29 1.09
N GLY A 103 4.54 -10.55 0.79
CA GLY A 103 3.39 -11.43 0.57
C GLY A 103 3.62 -12.53 -0.44
N LEU A 104 2.56 -12.85 -1.21
CA LEU A 104 2.57 -13.94 -2.19
C LEU A 104 1.98 -13.52 -3.52
N ASP A 105 2.66 -13.87 -4.61
CA ASP A 105 2.18 -13.73 -5.98
C ASP A 105 2.19 -15.07 -6.69
N THR A 106 1.02 -15.47 -7.21
CA THR A 106 0.88 -16.66 -8.06
C THR A 106 0.26 -16.32 -9.41
N PHE A 107 0.37 -15.07 -9.86
CA PHE A 107 -0.18 -14.69 -11.15
C PHE A 107 0.67 -15.23 -12.30
N GLU A 108 1.98 -14.99 -12.26
CA GLU A 108 2.92 -15.50 -13.24
C GLU A 108 3.16 -16.99 -13.06
N LYS A 109 3.23 -17.75 -14.18
CA LYS A 109 3.44 -19.21 -14.14
C LYS A 109 4.75 -19.57 -13.42
N SER A 110 5.79 -18.82 -13.67
CA SER A 110 7.12 -19.04 -13.09
C SER A 110 7.20 -18.82 -11.58
N LEU A 111 6.24 -18.10 -11.00
CA LEU A 111 6.13 -17.91 -9.55
C LEU A 111 5.35 -19.04 -8.85
N LYS A 112 4.70 -19.92 -9.65
CA LYS A 112 3.95 -21.10 -9.13
C LYS A 112 4.80 -22.35 -9.05
N GLU A 113 6.02 -22.34 -9.61
CA GLU A 113 6.94 -23.46 -9.48
C GLU A 113 7.17 -23.76 -8.00
N GLU A 114 7.06 -25.03 -7.61
CA GLU A 114 6.97 -25.44 -6.19
C GLU A 114 8.13 -24.87 -5.34
N ASN A 115 9.36 -24.96 -5.85
CA ASN A 115 10.54 -24.43 -5.17
C ASN A 115 10.49 -22.90 -5.04
N ILE A 116 10.00 -22.18 -6.07
CA ILE A 116 9.89 -20.72 -6.09
C ILE A 116 8.76 -20.29 -5.13
N TYR A 117 7.62 -20.97 -5.18
CA TYR A 117 6.49 -20.65 -4.31
C TYR A 117 6.81 -20.96 -2.84
N GLN A 118 7.55 -22.05 -2.56
CA GLN A 118 8.01 -22.32 -1.21
C GLN A 118 9.00 -21.25 -0.72
N LYS A 119 9.89 -20.76 -1.60
CA LYS A 119 10.78 -19.64 -1.28
C LYS A 119 10.00 -18.36 -0.96
N GLN A 120 8.94 -18.03 -1.74
CA GLN A 120 8.06 -16.90 -1.40
C GLN A 120 7.46 -17.04 0.00
N LYS A 121 6.90 -18.22 0.34
CA LYS A 121 6.32 -18.47 1.66
C LYS A 121 7.34 -18.28 2.78
N ASN A 122 8.55 -18.81 2.61
CA ASN A 122 9.62 -18.67 3.60
C ASN A 122 9.98 -17.20 3.82
N PHE A 123 10.21 -16.44 2.74
CA PHE A 123 10.50 -15.01 2.82
C PHE A 123 9.35 -14.20 3.43
N PHE A 124 8.11 -14.56 3.14
CA PHE A 124 6.95 -13.92 3.74
C PHE A 124 6.89 -14.17 5.25
N ILE A 125 7.11 -15.42 5.69
CA ILE A 125 7.15 -15.78 7.12
C ILE A 125 8.26 -15.03 7.84
N GLU A 126 9.49 -15.02 7.31
CA GLU A 126 10.62 -14.32 7.90
C GLU A 126 10.34 -12.81 8.05
N GLN A 127 9.74 -12.18 7.05
CA GLN A 127 9.38 -10.77 7.11
C GLN A 127 8.25 -10.49 8.10
N ILE A 128 7.28 -11.41 8.28
CA ILE A 128 6.30 -11.33 9.37
C ILE A 128 6.99 -11.38 10.73
N GLN A 129 7.98 -12.26 10.91
CA GLN A 129 8.73 -12.35 12.18
C GLN A 129 9.53 -11.05 12.44
N ILE A 130 10.12 -10.45 11.40
CA ILE A 130 10.78 -9.15 11.53
C ILE A 130 9.75 -8.08 11.94
N ALA A 131 8.59 -8.03 11.29
CA ALA A 131 7.52 -7.09 11.64
C ALA A 131 7.09 -7.22 13.11
N LYS A 132 6.89 -8.44 13.58
CA LYS A 132 6.57 -8.74 14.99
C LYS A 132 7.67 -8.30 15.94
N LYS A 133 8.93 -8.55 15.60
CA LYS A 133 10.10 -8.20 16.41
C LYS A 133 10.22 -6.69 16.63
N TYR A 134 9.89 -5.90 15.62
CA TYR A 134 9.99 -4.43 15.66
C TYR A 134 8.66 -3.72 15.89
N ASP A 135 7.59 -4.49 16.15
CA ASP A 135 6.21 -3.99 16.34
C ASP A 135 5.74 -3.08 15.20
N LEU A 136 6.01 -3.50 13.97
CA LEU A 136 5.69 -2.76 12.76
C LEU A 136 4.47 -3.34 12.03
N PRO A 137 3.62 -2.50 11.42
CA PRO A 137 2.59 -2.93 10.48
C PRO A 137 3.18 -3.68 9.29
N ILE A 138 2.36 -4.48 8.59
CA ILE A 138 2.73 -5.09 7.31
C ILE A 138 1.86 -4.58 6.17
N LEU A 139 2.49 -4.33 5.01
CA LEU A 139 1.81 -3.96 3.78
C LEU A 139 1.90 -5.13 2.81
N LEU A 140 0.73 -5.72 2.53
CA LEU A 140 0.64 -7.03 1.89
C LEU A 140 0.43 -6.92 0.38
N HIS A 141 1.35 -7.51 -0.39
CA HIS A 141 1.12 -7.90 -1.78
C HIS A 141 0.39 -9.24 -1.86
N ILE A 142 -0.76 -9.26 -2.52
CA ILE A 142 -1.52 -10.50 -2.65
C ILE A 142 -2.10 -10.62 -4.05
N ARG A 143 -1.52 -11.50 -4.87
CA ARG A 143 -2.04 -11.72 -6.21
C ARG A 143 -2.32 -13.21 -6.43
N LYS A 144 -3.64 -13.56 -6.50
CA LYS A 144 -4.14 -14.94 -6.63
C LYS A 144 -3.67 -15.91 -5.52
N ALA A 145 -3.34 -15.40 -4.32
CA ALA A 145 -2.83 -16.19 -3.19
C ALA A 145 -3.49 -15.83 -1.84
N HIS A 146 -4.67 -15.21 -1.86
CA HIS A 146 -5.34 -14.67 -0.65
C HIS A 146 -5.55 -15.72 0.44
N ALA A 147 -5.97 -16.95 0.08
CA ALA A 147 -6.21 -18.02 1.03
C ALA A 147 -4.91 -18.46 1.76
N ASP A 148 -3.81 -18.56 1.01
CA ASP A 148 -2.52 -18.96 1.58
C ASP A 148 -1.93 -17.85 2.48
N VAL A 149 -2.07 -16.58 2.07
CA VAL A 149 -1.67 -15.43 2.91
C VAL A 149 -2.45 -15.44 4.22
N LEU A 150 -3.79 -15.57 4.19
CA LEU A 150 -4.62 -15.66 5.40
C LEU A 150 -4.23 -16.85 6.29
N LYS A 151 -3.91 -18.00 5.68
CA LYS A 151 -3.44 -19.18 6.41
C LYS A 151 -2.13 -18.92 7.13
N ILE A 152 -1.14 -18.37 6.43
CA ILE A 152 0.19 -18.05 7.00
C ILE A 152 0.04 -17.01 8.12
N LEU A 153 -0.69 -15.93 7.92
CA LEU A 153 -0.91 -14.91 8.95
C LEU A 153 -1.50 -15.48 10.24
N LYS A 154 -2.45 -16.43 10.11
CA LYS A 154 -3.04 -17.14 11.27
C LYS A 154 -2.01 -18.06 11.94
N GLN A 155 -1.23 -18.81 11.18
CA GLN A 155 -0.18 -19.70 11.70
C GLN A 155 0.89 -18.92 12.45
N GLU A 156 1.31 -17.78 11.89
CA GLU A 156 2.27 -16.87 12.48
C GLU A 156 1.69 -16.02 13.62
N LYS A 157 0.38 -16.12 13.88
CA LYS A 157 -0.32 -15.35 14.93
C LYS A 157 -0.09 -13.83 14.78
N TYR A 158 -0.05 -13.36 13.53
CA TYR A 158 0.03 -11.93 13.28
C TYR A 158 -1.30 -11.25 13.66
N ASN A 159 -1.24 -10.19 14.46
CA ASN A 159 -2.43 -9.51 14.97
C ASN A 159 -2.50 -8.05 14.50
N PRO A 160 -3.20 -7.75 13.39
CA PRO A 160 -3.29 -6.39 12.85
C PRO A 160 -4.01 -5.40 13.77
N TYR A 161 -4.85 -5.84 14.69
CA TYR A 161 -5.44 -4.95 15.70
C TYR A 161 -4.40 -4.33 16.61
N HIS A 162 -3.32 -5.07 16.88
CA HIS A 162 -2.19 -4.58 17.66
C HIS A 162 -1.12 -3.94 16.76
N GLN A 163 -0.71 -4.60 15.70
CA GLN A 163 0.45 -4.23 14.89
C GLN A 163 0.11 -3.38 13.67
N GLY A 164 -1.18 -3.28 13.29
CA GLY A 164 -1.61 -2.62 12.07
C GLY A 164 -1.47 -3.51 10.83
N GLY A 165 -1.78 -2.96 9.67
CA GLY A 165 -1.57 -3.62 8.38
C GLY A 165 -2.58 -3.24 7.31
N ILE A 166 -2.14 -3.32 6.07
CA ILE A 166 -2.94 -3.02 4.87
C ILE A 166 -2.80 -4.21 3.90
N ALA A 167 -3.93 -4.70 3.41
CA ALA A 167 -3.99 -5.56 2.23
C ALA A 167 -4.02 -4.65 1.00
N HIS A 168 -2.82 -4.36 0.46
CA HIS A 168 -2.58 -3.44 -0.64
C HIS A 168 -3.30 -3.88 -1.92
N SER A 169 -3.75 -2.91 -2.71
CA SER A 169 -4.37 -3.09 -4.05
C SER A 169 -5.33 -4.29 -4.09
N PHE A 170 -6.28 -4.29 -3.15
CA PHE A 170 -7.07 -5.49 -2.87
C PHE A 170 -7.83 -6.00 -4.10
N SER A 171 -7.57 -7.25 -4.49
CA SER A 171 -8.11 -7.88 -5.70
C SER A 171 -8.85 -9.21 -5.45
N GLY A 172 -9.00 -9.60 -4.19
CA GLY A 172 -9.69 -10.82 -3.75
C GLY A 172 -11.20 -10.84 -3.98
N GLY A 173 -11.86 -11.87 -3.48
CA GLY A 173 -13.31 -11.97 -3.44
C GLY A 173 -13.90 -11.41 -2.15
N ILE A 174 -15.24 -11.42 -2.05
CA ILE A 174 -15.98 -10.89 -0.89
C ILE A 174 -15.58 -11.61 0.41
N ASN A 175 -15.50 -12.94 0.39
CA ASN A 175 -15.18 -13.74 1.58
C ASN A 175 -13.74 -13.45 2.06
N GLU A 176 -12.80 -13.31 1.13
CA GLU A 176 -11.42 -12.95 1.44
C GLU A 176 -11.32 -11.53 1.99
N ALA A 177 -12.01 -10.56 1.39
CA ALA A 177 -12.09 -9.19 1.89
C ALA A 177 -12.61 -9.14 3.33
N ILE A 178 -13.72 -9.83 3.60
CA ILE A 178 -14.31 -9.94 4.93
C ILE A 178 -13.31 -10.57 5.91
N ALA A 179 -12.59 -11.62 5.50
CA ALA A 179 -11.61 -12.29 6.36
C ALA A 179 -10.45 -11.37 6.73
N PHE A 180 -9.90 -10.57 5.79
CA PHE A 180 -8.86 -9.58 6.09
C PHE A 180 -9.35 -8.49 7.04
N VAL A 181 -10.55 -7.93 6.78
CA VAL A 181 -11.13 -6.91 7.67
C VAL A 181 -11.40 -7.46 9.07
N GLN A 182 -11.91 -8.68 9.18
CA GLN A 182 -12.13 -9.35 10.47
C GLN A 182 -10.83 -9.67 11.22
N MET A 183 -9.71 -9.85 10.51
CA MET A 183 -8.40 -9.95 11.14
C MET A 183 -7.87 -8.60 11.63
N GLY A 184 -8.43 -7.47 11.17
CA GLY A 184 -7.99 -6.11 11.53
C GLY A 184 -7.23 -5.38 10.43
N PHE A 185 -7.03 -5.98 9.26
CA PHE A 185 -6.43 -5.28 8.11
C PHE A 185 -7.38 -4.25 7.52
N LYS A 186 -6.82 -3.16 7.00
CA LYS A 186 -7.50 -2.28 6.06
C LYS A 186 -7.29 -2.78 4.63
N LEU A 187 -8.27 -2.55 3.77
CA LEU A 187 -8.16 -2.84 2.34
C LEU A 187 -7.69 -1.59 1.60
N GLY A 188 -6.56 -1.69 0.91
CA GLY A 188 -6.04 -0.62 0.05
C GLY A 188 -6.79 -0.57 -1.27
N ILE A 189 -7.28 0.61 -1.63
CA ILE A 189 -8.05 0.83 -2.85
C ILE A 189 -7.28 1.77 -3.77
N THR A 190 -6.97 1.26 -4.97
CA THR A 190 -6.21 1.96 -6.02
C THR A 190 -7.09 2.57 -7.12
N GLY A 191 -6.46 3.19 -8.11
CA GLY A 191 -7.10 3.73 -9.32
C GLY A 191 -7.98 2.74 -10.10
N GLN A 192 -7.81 1.44 -9.88
CA GLN A 192 -8.66 0.39 -10.45
C GLN A 192 -10.15 0.56 -10.12
N ILE A 193 -10.50 1.17 -9.00
CA ILE A 193 -11.89 1.40 -8.61
C ILE A 193 -12.61 2.35 -9.58
N THR A 194 -11.86 3.22 -10.27
CA THR A 194 -12.41 4.17 -11.27
C THR A 194 -12.81 3.48 -12.57
N ASN A 195 -12.44 2.20 -12.77
CA ASN A 195 -12.83 1.43 -13.94
C ASN A 195 -14.26 0.89 -13.78
N PRO A 196 -15.23 1.33 -14.59
CA PRO A 196 -16.60 0.83 -14.51
C PRO A 196 -16.70 -0.66 -14.85
N ASN A 197 -15.72 -1.21 -15.58
CA ASN A 197 -15.66 -2.63 -15.92
C ASN A 197 -15.05 -3.50 -14.83
N ALA A 198 -14.46 -2.92 -13.78
CA ALA A 198 -13.97 -3.65 -12.61
C ALA A 198 -15.14 -4.08 -11.69
N LYS A 199 -16.16 -4.73 -12.26
CA LYS A 199 -17.42 -5.07 -11.57
C LYS A 199 -17.20 -5.87 -10.29
N LYS A 200 -16.27 -6.84 -10.32
CA LYS A 200 -15.96 -7.66 -9.13
C LYS A 200 -15.40 -6.81 -8.00
N LEU A 201 -14.41 -5.96 -8.27
CA LEU A 201 -13.82 -5.07 -7.27
C LEU A 201 -14.86 -4.12 -6.68
N ARG A 202 -15.65 -3.48 -7.52
CA ARG A 202 -16.72 -2.54 -7.11
C ARG A 202 -17.77 -3.24 -6.22
N GLN A 203 -18.14 -4.47 -6.56
CA GLN A 203 -19.05 -5.27 -5.75
C GLN A 203 -18.44 -5.63 -4.38
N VAL A 204 -17.17 -6.04 -4.35
CA VAL A 204 -16.45 -6.34 -3.10
C VAL A 204 -16.41 -5.10 -2.20
N VAL A 205 -15.96 -3.97 -2.74
CA VAL A 205 -15.87 -2.70 -2.00
C VAL A 205 -17.23 -2.27 -1.44
N ASN A 206 -18.29 -2.32 -2.25
CA ASN A 206 -19.63 -1.96 -1.79
C ASN A 206 -20.14 -2.93 -0.70
N THR A 207 -19.92 -4.23 -0.86
CA THR A 207 -20.36 -5.23 0.14
C THR A 207 -19.63 -5.03 1.48
N VAL A 208 -18.33 -4.78 1.44
CA VAL A 208 -17.52 -4.52 2.63
C VAL A 208 -17.95 -3.18 3.28
N PHE A 209 -18.19 -2.14 2.47
CA PHE A 209 -18.69 -0.86 2.97
C PHE A 209 -20.04 -1.00 3.67
N CYS A 210 -21.00 -1.72 3.08
CA CYS A 210 -22.31 -1.95 3.71
C CYS A 210 -22.19 -2.68 5.06
N LYS A 211 -21.17 -3.51 5.24
CA LYS A 211 -20.99 -4.32 6.45
C LYS A 211 -20.13 -3.64 7.52
N TYR A 212 -19.09 -2.91 7.13
CA TYR A 212 -18.06 -2.39 8.04
C TYR A 212 -17.89 -0.86 7.95
N GLY A 213 -18.56 -0.21 7.01
CA GLY A 213 -18.39 1.21 6.75
C GLY A 213 -17.03 1.57 6.16
N VAL A 214 -16.70 2.86 6.23
CA VAL A 214 -15.42 3.41 5.74
C VAL A 214 -14.23 2.85 6.51
N SER A 215 -14.41 2.45 7.77
CA SER A 215 -13.33 1.97 8.64
C SER A 215 -12.54 0.76 8.10
N ALA A 216 -13.07 0.08 7.08
CA ALA A 216 -12.41 -1.05 6.42
C ALA A 216 -11.36 -0.65 5.37
N PHE A 217 -11.27 0.63 4.99
CA PHE A 217 -10.53 1.05 3.80
C PHE A 217 -9.45 2.09 4.09
N VAL A 218 -8.41 2.06 3.23
CA VAL A 218 -7.47 3.14 2.96
C VAL A 218 -7.39 3.35 1.45
N ILE A 219 -6.82 4.46 1.01
CA ILE A 219 -6.60 4.75 -0.42
C ILE A 219 -5.12 4.88 -0.74
N GLU A 220 -4.79 4.50 -1.97
CA GLU A 220 -3.42 4.45 -2.45
C GLU A 220 -3.37 4.59 -3.97
N THR A 221 -2.24 5.00 -4.50
CA THR A 221 -2.08 5.10 -5.95
C THR A 221 -1.47 3.85 -6.57
N ASP A 222 -0.55 3.20 -5.86
CA ASP A 222 0.33 2.17 -6.42
C ASP A 222 1.13 2.71 -7.63
N SER A 223 1.41 4.01 -7.59
CA SER A 223 2.11 4.67 -8.69
C SER A 223 3.57 4.19 -8.79
N PRO A 224 4.10 3.97 -10.00
CA PRO A 224 3.64 4.43 -11.31
C PRO A 224 2.53 3.61 -11.98
N ASP A 225 2.11 2.50 -11.39
CA ASP A 225 1.07 1.62 -11.90
C ASP A 225 -0.35 2.11 -11.55
N MET A 226 -1.36 1.30 -11.87
CA MET A 226 -2.77 1.48 -11.47
C MET A 226 -3.38 2.84 -11.87
N LEU A 227 -2.97 3.40 -13.02
CA LEU A 227 -3.45 4.69 -13.53
C LEU A 227 -4.99 4.75 -13.58
N PRO A 228 -5.65 5.75 -12.95
CA PRO A 228 -7.10 5.90 -12.98
C PRO A 228 -7.64 6.11 -14.40
N ILE A 229 -8.83 5.59 -14.69
CA ILE A 229 -9.46 5.72 -16.01
C ILE A 229 -9.64 7.18 -16.47
N PRO A 230 -10.01 8.15 -15.60
CA PRO A 230 -10.06 9.56 -16.02
C PRO A 230 -8.72 10.08 -16.55
N CYS A 231 -7.59 9.67 -15.95
CA CYS A 231 -6.26 10.06 -16.42
C CYS A 231 -5.91 9.39 -17.76
N GLN A 232 -6.22 8.09 -17.92
CA GLN A 232 -6.04 7.38 -19.19
C GLN A 232 -6.80 8.07 -20.33
N LYS A 233 -8.03 8.51 -20.10
CA LYS A 233 -8.84 9.25 -21.08
C LYS A 233 -8.25 10.60 -21.46
N GLN A 234 -7.44 11.20 -20.59
CA GLN A 234 -6.71 12.44 -20.86
C GLN A 234 -5.35 12.21 -21.54
N GLY A 235 -5.01 10.94 -21.85
CA GLY A 235 -3.77 10.58 -22.54
C GLY A 235 -2.56 10.38 -21.62
N TYR A 236 -2.73 10.38 -20.31
CA TYR A 236 -1.65 10.03 -19.37
C TYR A 236 -1.31 8.54 -19.47
N THR A 237 -0.04 8.23 -19.35
CA THR A 237 0.49 6.86 -19.40
C THR A 237 1.15 6.44 -18.08
N LEU A 238 1.49 7.40 -17.24
CA LEU A 238 2.14 7.21 -15.94
C LEU A 238 1.21 7.66 -14.83
N ASN A 239 1.03 6.85 -13.80
CA ASN A 239 0.32 7.26 -12.60
C ASN A 239 1.24 8.09 -11.69
N GLU A 240 0.66 8.90 -10.82
CA GLU A 240 1.38 9.71 -9.83
C GLU A 240 0.53 9.90 -8.56
N PRO A 241 1.13 10.22 -7.40
CA PRO A 241 0.38 10.40 -6.15
C PRO A 241 -0.73 11.46 -6.22
N ALA A 242 -0.59 12.49 -7.08
CA ALA A 242 -1.63 13.50 -7.31
C ALA A 242 -2.96 12.90 -7.76
N ASN A 243 -2.93 11.73 -8.40
CA ASN A 243 -4.12 11.05 -8.92
C ASN A 243 -4.96 10.35 -7.83
N LEU A 244 -4.51 10.35 -6.58
CA LEU A 244 -5.26 9.80 -5.45
C LEU A 244 -6.65 10.45 -5.29
N ILE A 245 -6.79 11.69 -5.71
CA ILE A 245 -8.07 12.42 -5.72
C ILE A 245 -9.16 11.73 -6.55
N TYR A 246 -8.79 11.02 -7.62
CA TYR A 246 -9.75 10.26 -8.43
C TYR A 246 -10.28 9.02 -7.72
N VAL A 247 -9.43 8.38 -6.91
CA VAL A 247 -9.84 7.25 -6.05
C VAL A 247 -10.83 7.74 -5.00
N LEU A 248 -10.50 8.84 -4.30
CA LEU A 248 -11.40 9.47 -3.34
C LEU A 248 -12.75 9.84 -3.96
N GLN A 249 -12.73 10.49 -5.14
CA GLN A 249 -13.96 10.89 -5.83
C GLN A 249 -14.83 9.68 -6.19
N GLU A 250 -14.24 8.61 -6.68
CA GLU A 250 -14.99 7.41 -7.05
C GLU A 250 -15.60 6.71 -5.83
N LEU A 251 -14.85 6.62 -4.72
CA LEU A 251 -15.38 6.08 -3.47
C LEU A 251 -16.47 6.96 -2.87
N SER A 252 -16.34 8.28 -2.94
CA SER A 252 -17.39 9.24 -2.53
C SER A 252 -18.70 8.98 -3.30
N ASN A 253 -18.60 8.78 -4.61
CA ASN A 253 -19.76 8.44 -5.46
C ASN A 253 -20.33 7.06 -5.09
N LEU A 254 -19.48 6.04 -4.93
CA LEU A 254 -19.90 4.66 -4.65
C LEU A 254 -20.58 4.52 -3.28
N PHE A 255 -20.09 5.27 -2.28
CA PHE A 255 -20.61 5.25 -0.91
C PHE A 255 -21.72 6.27 -0.66
N ASN A 256 -21.99 7.13 -1.66
CA ASN A 256 -22.90 8.27 -1.50
C ASN A 256 -22.57 9.12 -0.27
N MET A 257 -21.27 9.45 -0.11
CA MET A 257 -20.75 10.21 1.03
C MET A 257 -20.13 11.52 0.56
N ASP A 258 -20.23 12.56 1.41
CA ASP A 258 -19.48 13.80 1.21
C ASP A 258 -17.98 13.51 1.14
N LYS A 259 -17.31 14.12 0.16
CA LYS A 259 -15.90 13.85 -0.15
C LYS A 259 -14.96 14.27 0.98
N LYS A 260 -15.25 15.38 1.68
CA LYS A 260 -14.42 15.84 2.80
C LYS A 260 -14.57 14.91 4.00
N ILE A 261 -15.81 14.51 4.34
CA ILE A 261 -16.08 13.56 5.43
C ILE A 261 -15.39 12.21 5.13
N LEU A 262 -15.43 11.76 3.87
CA LEU A 262 -14.77 10.52 3.47
C LEU A 262 -13.26 10.64 3.59
N ALA A 263 -12.67 11.76 3.12
CA ALA A 263 -11.22 12.00 3.20
C ALA A 263 -10.73 11.98 4.65
N ASP A 264 -11.44 12.65 5.58
CA ASP A 264 -11.07 12.67 6.99
C ASP A 264 -11.08 11.27 7.61
N LYS A 265 -12.09 10.45 7.30
CA LYS A 265 -12.17 9.06 7.78
C LYS A 265 -11.07 8.17 7.19
N LEU A 266 -10.73 8.34 5.91
CA LEU A 266 -9.65 7.59 5.26
C LEU A 266 -8.28 8.00 5.82
N TRP A 267 -8.10 9.27 6.17
CA TRP A 267 -6.92 9.76 6.88
C TRP A 267 -6.75 9.06 8.23
N GLU A 268 -7.78 9.08 9.07
CA GLU A 268 -7.79 8.37 10.37
C GLU A 268 -7.49 6.88 10.22
N ASN A 269 -8.10 6.23 9.21
CA ASN A 269 -7.87 4.81 8.93
C ASN A 269 -6.41 4.52 8.56
N SER A 270 -5.78 5.40 7.77
CA SER A 270 -4.38 5.27 7.37
C SER A 270 -3.46 5.37 8.59
N TYR A 271 -3.72 6.33 9.49
CA TYR A 271 -2.99 6.45 10.75
C TYR A 271 -3.14 5.21 11.64
N GLN A 272 -4.37 4.67 11.75
CA GLN A 272 -4.62 3.44 12.50
C GLN A 272 -3.90 2.23 11.89
N ALA A 273 -3.97 2.06 10.56
CA ALA A 273 -3.36 0.93 9.87
C ALA A 273 -1.82 0.96 9.94
N LEU A 274 -1.24 2.15 9.89
CA LEU A 274 0.21 2.38 9.91
C LEU A 274 0.76 2.67 11.31
N LYS A 275 -0.09 2.67 12.35
CA LYS A 275 0.31 2.99 13.73
C LYS A 275 1.05 4.33 13.85
N ILE A 276 0.65 5.32 13.06
CA ILE A 276 1.22 6.67 13.14
C ILE A 276 0.58 7.36 14.34
N ASN A 277 1.40 7.80 15.30
CA ASN A 277 0.93 8.57 16.45
C ASN A 277 0.76 10.05 16.06
N GLU A 278 -0.36 10.67 16.44
CA GLU A 278 -0.63 12.09 16.19
C GLU A 278 0.32 13.05 16.94
N THR A 279 1.11 12.53 17.88
CA THR A 279 1.96 13.34 18.79
C THR A 279 3.32 13.74 18.21
N ASN A 280 3.64 13.40 16.95
CA ASN A 280 4.93 13.71 16.30
C ASN A 280 4.81 14.79 15.20
N ASN A 281 3.96 15.78 15.38
CA ASN A 281 3.91 16.98 14.53
C ASN A 281 4.58 18.17 15.20
#